data_e4d92c6d13989146c2e9c7b17b12661b
#
_entry.id   e4d92c6d13989146c2e9c7b17b12661b
#
_cell.length_a   1.000
_cell.length_b   1.000
_cell.length_c   1.000
_cell.angle_alpha   90.00
_cell.angle_beta   90.00
_cell.angle_gamma   90.00
#
_symmetry.space_group_name_H-M   'P 1'
#
loop_
_entity.id
_entity.type
_entity.pdbx_description
1 polymer ?
#
loop_
_entity_poly.entity_id
_entity_poly.type
_entity_poly.pdbx_seq_one_letter_code
_entity_poly.pdbx_strand_id
1 'polypeptide(L)'
;KMLSALERGSEGRKWFSLIDKVYRIETLSIAWEKVRANAGGCGVDGITVDWFEKDSQSRLLAVKEHLKNQTYKHQEIKRVWIPKAGSKGEKRPLGIPTVRDRVVQTAVTMVIEPIFEREFAEHSFGFRPGRCCKDALRRVDRNLKAGYVYTVDADIRSYFDCIDQDKLMELVKEMIADRRVLDLIEQMLKAGVLAVSYTHLTLPTNKA
;
A
#
# COMPACT_ATOMS: atom_id res chain seq x y z
N LYS A 1 17.86 -6.15 -12.09
CA LYS A 1 19.08 -5.28 -12.12
C LYS A 1 18.85 -3.86 -11.57
N MET A 2 17.71 -3.19 -11.87
CA MET A 2 17.45 -1.82 -11.40
C MET A 2 17.16 -1.77 -9.90
N LEU A 3 16.27 -2.62 -9.39
CA LEU A 3 15.95 -2.73 -7.96
C LEU A 3 17.18 -3.16 -7.14
N SER A 4 18.01 -4.07 -7.66
CA SER A 4 19.27 -4.46 -7.02
C SER A 4 20.33 -3.34 -6.95
N ALA A 5 20.20 -2.29 -7.76
CA ALA A 5 21.02 -1.09 -7.63
C ALA A 5 20.52 -0.17 -6.50
N LEU A 6 19.20 -0.14 -6.23
CA LEU A 6 18.63 0.56 -5.10
C LEU A 6 19.02 -0.12 -3.76
N GLU A 7 19.08 -1.46 -3.74
CA GLU A 7 19.54 -2.23 -2.59
C GLU A 7 21.01 -1.95 -2.22
N ARG A 8 21.87 -1.64 -3.21
CA ARG A 8 23.32 -1.37 -3.03
C ARG A 8 23.68 0.09 -2.81
N GLY A 9 22.71 1.00 -2.75
CA GLY A 9 22.95 2.43 -2.62
C GLY A 9 23.80 2.80 -1.40
N SER A 10 24.56 3.90 -1.50
CA SER A 10 25.49 4.38 -0.49
C SER A 10 24.77 4.81 0.79
N GLU A 11 25.28 4.42 1.94
CA GLU A 11 24.81 4.85 3.26
C GLU A 11 24.67 6.38 3.34
N GLY A 12 23.56 6.84 3.94
CA GLY A 12 23.34 8.25 4.26
C GLY A 12 23.00 9.17 3.08
N ARG A 13 22.76 8.66 1.86
CA ARG A 13 22.37 9.48 0.71
C ARG A 13 20.89 9.46 0.44
N LYS A 14 20.31 10.65 0.22
CA LYS A 14 18.94 10.81 -0.26
C LYS A 14 18.81 10.39 -1.72
N TRP A 15 17.65 9.85 -2.06
CA TRP A 15 17.33 9.42 -3.43
C TRP A 15 16.58 10.51 -4.17
N PHE A 16 17.15 11.03 -5.27
CA PHE A 16 16.65 12.19 -6.02
C PHE A 16 15.88 11.83 -7.30
N SER A 17 16.03 10.64 -7.82
CA SER A 17 15.43 10.25 -9.11
C SER A 17 14.82 8.85 -9.02
N LEU A 18 13.57 8.79 -8.61
CA LEU A 18 12.82 7.55 -8.41
C LEU A 18 11.57 7.47 -9.27
N ILE A 19 10.98 8.61 -9.61
CA ILE A 19 9.70 8.65 -10.33
C ILE A 19 9.79 7.99 -11.72
N ASP A 20 10.93 8.10 -12.41
CA ASP A 20 11.19 7.44 -13.69
C ASP A 20 11.13 5.91 -13.56
N LYS A 21 11.45 5.37 -12.40
CA LYS A 21 11.37 3.95 -12.08
C LYS A 21 9.94 3.52 -11.77
N VAL A 22 9.14 4.40 -11.14
CA VAL A 22 7.72 4.14 -10.84
C VAL A 22 6.90 4.03 -12.12
N TYR A 23 7.02 5.01 -13.06
CA TYR A 23 6.23 5.00 -14.29
C TYR A 23 6.83 4.15 -15.43
N ARG A 24 7.93 3.46 -15.20
CA ARG A 24 8.47 2.51 -16.17
C ARG A 24 7.45 1.41 -16.45
N ILE A 25 7.22 1.11 -17.73
CA ILE A 25 6.15 0.17 -18.10
C ILE A 25 6.37 -1.21 -17.51
N GLU A 26 7.62 -1.66 -17.39
CA GLU A 26 7.96 -2.93 -16.77
C GLU A 26 7.57 -2.95 -15.27
N THR A 27 7.80 -1.85 -14.56
CA THR A 27 7.40 -1.71 -13.15
C THR A 27 5.89 -1.73 -13.01
N LEU A 28 5.18 -0.97 -13.85
CA LEU A 28 3.72 -0.95 -13.86
C LEU A 28 3.12 -2.31 -14.23
N SER A 29 3.72 -3.03 -15.18
CA SER A 29 3.28 -4.37 -15.55
C SER A 29 3.45 -5.37 -14.42
N ILE A 30 4.58 -5.35 -13.71
CA ILE A 30 4.81 -6.21 -12.53
C ILE A 30 3.84 -5.82 -11.40
N ALA A 31 3.61 -4.53 -11.19
CA ALA A 31 2.64 -4.04 -10.21
C ALA A 31 1.22 -4.51 -10.53
N TRP A 32 0.83 -4.45 -11.82
CA TRP A 32 -0.45 -4.98 -12.29
C TRP A 32 -0.58 -6.48 -12.01
N GLU A 33 0.43 -7.28 -12.35
CA GLU A 33 0.39 -8.73 -12.07
C GLU A 33 0.19 -9.03 -10.57
N LYS A 34 0.82 -8.27 -9.67
CA LYS A 34 0.59 -8.39 -8.23
C LYS A 34 -0.83 -8.01 -7.84
N VAL A 35 -1.37 -6.92 -8.39
CA VAL A 35 -2.75 -6.48 -8.13
C VAL A 35 -3.76 -7.50 -8.66
N ARG A 36 -3.52 -8.06 -9.85
CA ARG A 36 -4.33 -9.10 -10.45
C ARG A 36 -4.34 -10.36 -9.60
N ALA A 37 -3.18 -10.83 -9.17
CA ALA A 37 -3.05 -12.02 -8.33
C ALA A 37 -3.75 -11.88 -6.97
N ASN A 38 -3.74 -10.68 -6.39
CA ASN A 38 -4.43 -10.40 -5.13
C ASN A 38 -5.95 -10.25 -5.31
N ALA A 39 -6.42 -10.07 -6.54
CA ALA A 39 -7.83 -9.85 -6.87
C ALA A 39 -8.46 -8.69 -6.04
N GLY A 40 -9.64 -8.89 -5.51
CA GLY A 40 -10.31 -7.94 -4.61
C GLY A 40 -11.40 -7.11 -5.32
N GLY A 41 -12.19 -6.40 -4.52
CA GLY A 41 -13.33 -5.60 -4.99
C GLY A 41 -12.94 -4.37 -5.79
N CYS A 42 -13.93 -3.78 -6.48
CA CYS A 42 -13.79 -2.50 -7.16
C CYS A 42 -13.73 -1.32 -6.17
N GLY A 43 -13.03 -0.26 -6.55
CA GLY A 43 -13.02 1.01 -5.84
C GLY A 43 -14.30 1.82 -6.04
N VAL A 44 -14.19 3.14 -5.87
CA VAL A 44 -15.29 4.10 -6.06
C VAL A 44 -15.77 4.19 -7.50
N ASP A 45 -14.88 3.90 -8.45
CA ASP A 45 -15.14 3.93 -9.90
C ASP A 45 -15.91 2.72 -10.42
N GLY A 46 -16.15 1.69 -9.59
CA GLY A 46 -16.82 0.45 -9.98
C GLY A 46 -16.01 -0.46 -10.90
N ILE A 47 -14.76 -0.10 -11.22
CA ILE A 47 -13.90 -0.87 -12.10
C ILE A 47 -13.37 -2.12 -11.39
N THR A 48 -13.67 -3.30 -11.93
CA THR A 48 -13.17 -4.59 -11.41
C THR A 48 -11.81 -4.93 -12.00
N VAL A 49 -11.13 -5.89 -11.36
CA VAL A 49 -9.85 -6.44 -11.86
C VAL A 49 -10.04 -7.06 -13.26
N ASP A 50 -11.11 -7.85 -13.47
CA ASP A 50 -11.41 -8.50 -14.75
C ASP A 50 -11.69 -7.47 -15.85
N TRP A 51 -12.37 -6.37 -15.51
CA TRP A 51 -12.58 -5.30 -16.48
C TRP A 51 -11.28 -4.59 -16.84
N PHE A 52 -10.40 -4.36 -15.87
CA PHE A 52 -9.10 -3.77 -16.10
C PHE A 52 -8.21 -4.68 -16.95
N GLU A 53 -8.29 -5.99 -16.77
CA GLU A 53 -7.52 -6.99 -17.51
C GLU A 53 -7.81 -6.98 -19.01
N LYS A 54 -9.08 -6.78 -19.42
CA LYS A 54 -9.48 -6.80 -20.83
C LYS A 54 -8.68 -5.87 -21.74
N ASP A 55 -8.14 -4.78 -21.19
CA ASP A 55 -7.31 -3.81 -21.92
C ASP A 55 -6.22 -3.24 -21.00
N SER A 56 -5.57 -4.13 -20.27
CA SER A 56 -4.57 -3.75 -19.27
C SER A 56 -3.39 -2.98 -19.86
N GLN A 57 -2.95 -3.35 -21.07
CA GLN A 57 -1.81 -2.71 -21.73
C GLN A 57 -2.08 -1.22 -22.01
N SER A 58 -3.20 -0.88 -22.65
CA SER A 58 -3.55 0.53 -22.93
C SER A 58 -3.75 1.32 -21.65
N ARG A 59 -4.36 0.71 -20.62
CA ARG A 59 -4.58 1.36 -19.32
C ARG A 59 -3.28 1.62 -18.58
N LEU A 60 -2.33 0.69 -18.61
CA LEU A 60 -1.00 0.89 -18.03
C LEU A 60 -0.22 1.99 -18.77
N LEU A 61 -0.34 2.06 -20.10
CA LEU A 61 0.24 3.16 -20.88
C LEU A 61 -0.38 4.50 -20.49
N ALA A 62 -1.69 4.57 -20.32
CA ALA A 62 -2.37 5.79 -19.85
C ALA A 62 -1.89 6.19 -18.44
N VAL A 63 -1.77 5.24 -17.50
CA VAL A 63 -1.20 5.49 -16.18
C VAL A 63 0.22 6.03 -16.27
N LYS A 64 1.06 5.42 -17.10
CA LYS A 64 2.42 5.89 -17.36
C LYS A 64 2.44 7.35 -17.83
N GLU A 65 1.62 7.70 -18.82
CA GLU A 65 1.57 9.08 -19.34
C GLU A 65 1.05 10.07 -18.27
N HIS A 66 0.05 9.70 -17.48
CA HIS A 66 -0.42 10.53 -16.38
C HIS A 66 0.67 10.76 -15.32
N LEU A 67 1.40 9.73 -14.94
CA LEU A 67 2.51 9.85 -13.99
C LEU A 67 3.66 10.69 -14.57
N LYS A 68 4.02 10.46 -15.84
CA LYS A 68 5.07 11.20 -16.53
C LYS A 68 4.76 12.69 -16.62
N ASN A 69 3.53 13.04 -16.99
CA ASN A 69 3.06 14.41 -17.19
C ASN A 69 2.57 15.08 -15.90
N GLN A 70 2.66 14.42 -14.74
CA GLN A 70 2.20 14.92 -13.44
C GLN A 70 0.70 15.25 -13.39
N THR A 71 -0.10 14.59 -14.21
CA THR A 71 -1.56 14.75 -14.27
C THR A 71 -2.29 13.64 -13.51
N TYR A 72 -1.55 12.70 -12.93
CA TYR A 72 -2.14 11.65 -12.10
C TYR A 72 -2.72 12.26 -10.82
N LYS A 73 -3.94 11.83 -10.50
CA LYS A 73 -4.60 12.13 -9.23
C LYS A 73 -5.13 10.85 -8.62
N HIS A 74 -4.80 10.62 -7.36
CA HIS A 74 -5.35 9.51 -6.58
C HIS A 74 -6.84 9.75 -6.36
N GLN A 75 -7.66 8.70 -6.49
CA GLN A 75 -9.09 8.80 -6.23
C GLN A 75 -9.41 8.53 -4.76
N GLU A 76 -10.64 8.84 -4.36
CA GLU A 76 -11.14 8.51 -3.03
C GLU A 76 -11.16 7.00 -2.81
N ILE A 77 -11.05 6.61 -1.56
CA ILE A 77 -11.06 5.21 -1.13
C ILE A 77 -12.47 4.80 -0.75
N LYS A 78 -12.98 3.73 -1.37
CA LYS A 78 -14.27 3.15 -1.01
C LYS A 78 -14.18 2.45 0.34
N ARG A 79 -14.99 2.88 1.32
CA ARG A 79 -15.07 2.22 2.63
C ARG A 79 -16.10 1.11 2.62
N VAL A 80 -15.70 -0.07 3.08
CA VAL A 80 -16.56 -1.22 3.30
C VAL A 80 -16.37 -1.71 4.74
N TRP A 81 -17.45 -2.12 5.38
CA TRP A 81 -17.39 -2.67 6.73
C TRP A 81 -17.37 -4.21 6.68
N ILE A 82 -16.32 -4.80 7.21
CA ILE A 82 -16.16 -6.26 7.28
C ILE A 82 -16.25 -6.75 8.72
N PRO A 83 -16.80 -7.96 8.97
CA PRO A 83 -16.84 -8.55 10.31
C PRO A 83 -15.43 -8.67 10.89
N LYS A 84 -15.28 -8.36 12.18
CA LYS A 84 -14.02 -8.56 12.90
C LYS A 84 -13.92 -10.01 13.34
N ALA A 85 -12.83 -10.67 12.98
CA ALA A 85 -12.59 -12.05 13.40
C ALA A 85 -12.55 -12.17 14.94
N GLY A 86 -13.26 -13.16 15.49
CA GLY A 86 -13.29 -13.41 16.93
C GLY A 86 -14.26 -12.55 17.74
N SER A 87 -14.96 -11.59 17.15
CA SER A 87 -15.93 -10.73 17.86
C SER A 87 -17.32 -10.86 17.25
N LYS A 88 -18.33 -11.14 18.08
CA LYS A 88 -19.73 -11.19 17.61
C LYS A 88 -20.27 -9.78 17.43
N GLY A 89 -20.58 -9.42 16.17
CA GLY A 89 -21.25 -8.14 15.82
C GLY A 89 -20.33 -6.95 15.58
N GLU A 90 -19.07 -7.00 15.95
CA GLU A 90 -18.12 -5.92 15.64
C GLU A 90 -17.70 -5.94 14.17
N LYS A 91 -17.61 -4.75 13.58
CA LYS A 91 -17.13 -4.55 12.20
C LYS A 91 -15.87 -3.68 12.22
N ARG A 92 -14.96 -3.96 11.30
CA ARG A 92 -13.80 -3.09 11.03
C ARG A 92 -13.93 -2.44 9.66
N PRO A 93 -13.49 -1.18 9.50
CA PRO A 93 -13.47 -0.53 8.21
C PRO A 93 -12.37 -1.16 7.32
N LEU A 94 -12.69 -1.35 6.05
CA LEU A 94 -11.73 -1.71 5.01
C LEU A 94 -11.80 -0.67 3.91
N GLY A 95 -10.67 -0.06 3.58
CA GLY A 95 -10.54 0.85 2.44
C GLY A 95 -10.18 0.10 1.16
N ILE A 96 -10.91 0.34 0.09
CA ILE A 96 -10.67 -0.27 -1.22
C ILE A 96 -10.36 0.85 -2.23
N PRO A 97 -9.08 1.07 -2.58
CA PRO A 97 -8.70 1.96 -3.67
C PRO A 97 -9.14 1.42 -5.03
N THR A 98 -9.19 2.27 -6.04
CA THR A 98 -9.44 1.83 -7.42
C THR A 98 -8.35 0.87 -7.91
N VAL A 99 -8.66 0.05 -8.92
CA VAL A 99 -7.66 -0.87 -9.50
C VAL A 99 -6.45 -0.10 -10.01
N ARG A 100 -6.67 1.03 -10.69
CA ARG A 100 -5.62 1.93 -11.17
C ARG A 100 -4.72 2.42 -10.03
N ASP A 101 -5.33 2.88 -8.94
CA ASP A 101 -4.58 3.42 -7.80
C ASP A 101 -3.80 2.32 -7.07
N ARG A 102 -4.37 1.10 -6.96
CA ARG A 102 -3.63 -0.06 -6.44
C ARG A 102 -2.38 -0.39 -7.26
N VAL A 103 -2.45 -0.27 -8.60
CA VAL A 103 -1.27 -0.45 -9.47
C VAL A 103 -0.21 0.60 -9.17
N VAL A 104 -0.60 1.88 -9.07
CA VAL A 104 0.34 2.97 -8.76
C VAL A 104 0.94 2.80 -7.36
N GLN A 105 0.12 2.51 -6.35
CA GLN A 105 0.58 2.23 -4.98
C GLN A 105 1.60 1.07 -4.97
N THR A 106 1.30 -0.02 -5.65
CA THR A 106 2.20 -1.18 -5.75
C THR A 106 3.50 -0.81 -6.46
N ALA A 107 3.44 -0.03 -7.54
CA ALA A 107 4.63 0.44 -8.26
C ALA A 107 5.52 1.35 -7.39
N VAL A 108 4.91 2.29 -6.65
CA VAL A 108 5.63 3.13 -5.67
C VAL A 108 6.28 2.26 -4.60
N THR A 109 5.53 1.34 -3.98
CA THR A 109 6.05 0.43 -2.97
C THR A 109 7.26 -0.36 -3.49
N MET A 110 7.16 -0.96 -4.68
CA MET A 110 8.27 -1.73 -5.27
C MET A 110 9.55 -0.91 -5.47
N VAL A 111 9.42 0.40 -5.69
CA VAL A 111 10.57 1.30 -5.88
C VAL A 111 11.15 1.76 -4.56
N ILE A 112 10.32 2.08 -3.56
CA ILE A 112 10.79 2.62 -2.27
C ILE A 112 11.13 1.52 -1.24
N GLU A 113 10.47 0.37 -1.28
CA GLU A 113 10.67 -0.74 -0.34
C GLU A 113 12.16 -1.12 -0.16
N PRO A 114 12.98 -1.31 -1.22
CA PRO A 114 14.39 -1.66 -1.06
C PRO A 114 15.22 -0.56 -0.35
N ILE A 115 14.76 0.68 -0.38
CA ILE A 115 15.42 1.81 0.27
C ILE A 115 15.20 1.71 1.78
N PHE A 116 13.95 1.49 2.21
CA PHE A 116 13.58 1.41 3.63
C PHE A 116 13.94 0.06 4.26
N GLU A 117 13.97 -1.02 3.47
CA GLU A 117 14.28 -2.37 3.96
C GLU A 117 15.62 -2.43 4.72
N ARG A 118 16.58 -1.61 4.31
CA ARG A 118 17.89 -1.53 4.96
C ARG A 118 17.88 -0.89 6.33
N GLU A 119 16.93 0.00 6.58
CA GLU A 119 16.81 0.76 7.84
C GLU A 119 16.01 0.01 8.90
N PHE A 120 15.30 -1.04 8.51
CA PHE A 120 14.51 -1.82 9.46
C PHE A 120 15.39 -2.64 10.40
N ALA A 121 15.06 -2.60 11.69
CA ALA A 121 15.73 -3.38 12.71
C ALA A 121 15.77 -4.88 12.37
N GLU A 122 16.84 -5.56 12.76
CA GLU A 122 17.02 -7.01 12.53
C GLU A 122 15.83 -7.84 13.04
N HIS A 123 15.21 -7.39 14.12
CA HIS A 123 14.11 -8.10 14.78
C HIS A 123 12.71 -7.65 14.32
N SER A 124 12.61 -6.83 13.28
CA SER A 124 11.36 -6.53 12.60
C SER A 124 11.05 -7.62 11.58
N PHE A 125 9.90 -8.30 11.70
CA PHE A 125 9.53 -9.45 10.86
C PHE A 125 8.27 -9.21 10.03
N GLY A 126 7.40 -8.27 10.45
CA GLY A 126 6.11 -8.04 9.81
C GLY A 126 6.25 -7.34 8.46
N PHE A 127 5.52 -7.83 7.43
CA PHE A 127 5.41 -7.22 6.10
C PHE A 127 6.73 -6.95 5.37
N ARG A 128 7.77 -7.72 5.66
CA ARG A 128 9.10 -7.58 5.04
C ARG A 128 9.38 -8.71 4.05
N PRO A 129 10.06 -8.42 2.92
CA PRO A 129 10.47 -9.44 1.96
C PRO A 129 11.37 -10.50 2.61
N GLY A 130 11.11 -11.77 2.29
CA GLY A 130 11.92 -12.89 2.76
C GLY A 130 11.84 -13.18 4.26
N ARG A 131 10.96 -12.53 5.00
CA ARG A 131 10.70 -12.77 6.43
C ARG A 131 9.28 -13.25 6.68
N CYS A 132 9.10 -14.11 7.66
CA CYS A 132 7.79 -14.67 7.98
C CYS A 132 7.59 -14.86 9.50
N CYS A 133 6.36 -15.16 9.90
CA CYS A 133 6.02 -15.43 11.30
C CYS A 133 6.88 -16.53 11.93
N LYS A 134 7.30 -17.55 11.14
CA LYS A 134 8.16 -18.63 11.63
C LYS A 134 9.54 -18.12 12.06
N ASP A 135 10.06 -17.08 11.39
CA ASP A 135 11.35 -16.50 11.76
C ASP A 135 11.26 -15.72 13.08
N ALA A 136 10.15 -15.01 13.30
CA ALA A 136 9.85 -14.39 14.58
C ALA A 136 9.76 -15.42 15.70
N LEU A 137 9.02 -16.52 15.49
CA LEU A 137 8.92 -17.61 16.46
C LEU A 137 10.26 -18.28 16.76
N ARG A 138 11.08 -18.51 15.74
CA ARG A 138 12.45 -19.03 15.94
C ARG A 138 13.32 -18.10 16.76
N ARG A 139 13.11 -16.80 16.65
CA ARG A 139 13.83 -15.82 17.48
C ARG A 139 13.38 -15.88 18.93
N VAL A 140 12.07 -15.98 19.18
CA VAL A 140 11.52 -16.17 20.52
C VAL A 140 12.07 -17.47 21.16
N ASP A 141 12.03 -18.59 20.43
CA ASP A 141 12.55 -19.88 20.90
C ASP A 141 14.04 -19.80 21.29
N ARG A 142 14.84 -19.12 20.47
CA ARG A 142 16.27 -18.89 20.79
C ARG A 142 16.45 -18.10 22.08
N ASN A 143 15.66 -17.07 22.31
CA ASN A 143 15.74 -16.26 23.53
C ASN A 143 15.33 -17.07 24.77
N LEU A 144 14.26 -17.86 24.66
CA LEU A 144 13.84 -18.77 25.76
C LEU A 144 14.94 -19.78 26.11
N LYS A 145 15.57 -20.39 25.11
CA LYS A 145 16.70 -21.31 25.29
C LYS A 145 17.95 -20.62 25.87
N ALA A 146 18.10 -19.34 25.64
CA ALA A 146 19.18 -18.53 26.24
C ALA A 146 18.88 -18.08 27.69
N GLY A 147 17.72 -18.47 28.26
CA GLY A 147 17.37 -18.19 29.65
C GLY A 147 16.52 -16.93 29.86
N TYR A 148 16.06 -16.25 28.80
CA TYR A 148 15.14 -15.15 28.97
C TYR A 148 13.72 -15.66 29.22
N VAL A 149 13.23 -15.56 30.47
CA VAL A 149 11.94 -16.11 30.91
C VAL A 149 10.83 -15.07 31.11
N TYR A 150 11.21 -13.77 31.09
CA TYR A 150 10.25 -12.68 31.20
C TYR A 150 9.93 -12.11 29.82
N THR A 151 8.64 -11.94 29.54
CA THR A 151 8.14 -11.38 28.28
C THR A 151 7.33 -10.12 28.56
N VAL A 152 7.61 -9.05 27.87
CA VAL A 152 6.77 -7.84 27.81
C VAL A 152 6.05 -7.84 26.48
N ASP A 153 4.74 -7.86 26.52
CA ASP A 153 3.87 -7.72 25.35
C ASP A 153 3.36 -6.28 25.28
N ALA A 154 3.60 -5.61 24.16
CA ALA A 154 3.18 -4.23 23.95
C ALA A 154 2.61 -4.06 22.56
N ASP A 155 1.44 -3.42 22.46
CA ASP A 155 0.76 -3.11 21.21
C ASP A 155 0.34 -1.65 21.16
N ILE A 156 0.38 -1.05 19.99
CA ILE A 156 -0.04 0.34 19.79
C ILE A 156 -1.50 0.35 19.33
N ARG A 157 -2.37 0.85 20.20
CA ARG A 157 -3.79 0.97 19.90
C ARG A 157 -4.04 1.89 18.71
N SER A 158 -4.82 1.40 17.74
CA SER A 158 -5.24 2.19 16.56
C SER A 158 -4.08 2.87 15.82
N TYR A 159 -2.93 2.19 15.70
CA TYR A 159 -1.70 2.75 15.17
C TYR A 159 -1.90 3.50 13.85
N PHE A 160 -2.53 2.86 12.85
CA PHE A 160 -2.73 3.47 11.52
C PHE A 160 -3.71 4.64 11.52
N ASP A 161 -4.66 4.67 12.46
CA ASP A 161 -5.63 5.76 12.57
C ASP A 161 -5.03 6.99 13.27
N CYS A 162 -3.96 6.79 14.06
CA CYS A 162 -3.34 7.82 14.90
C CYS A 162 -1.98 8.30 14.37
N ILE A 163 -1.50 7.78 13.24
CA ILE A 163 -0.24 8.25 12.64
C ILE A 163 -0.35 9.71 12.24
N ASP A 164 0.56 10.54 12.77
CA ASP A 164 0.79 11.88 12.29
C ASP A 164 1.40 11.82 10.89
N GLN A 165 0.58 12.18 9.88
CA GLN A 165 0.97 12.09 8.48
C GLN A 165 2.08 13.08 8.13
N ASP A 166 2.13 14.24 8.77
CA ASP A 166 3.16 15.24 8.50
C ASP A 166 4.52 14.75 9.03
N LYS A 167 4.53 14.18 10.24
CA LYS A 167 5.73 13.56 10.81
C LYS A 167 6.20 12.34 10.01
N LEU A 168 5.26 11.53 9.52
CA LEU A 168 5.59 10.42 8.62
C LEU A 168 6.26 10.92 7.35
N MET A 169 5.73 12.00 6.75
CA MET A 169 6.33 12.60 5.55
C MET A 169 7.70 13.22 5.82
N GLU A 170 7.94 13.77 7.01
CA GLU A 170 9.28 14.23 7.41
C GLU A 170 10.29 13.07 7.41
N LEU A 171 9.95 11.94 8.04
CA LEU A 171 10.81 10.75 8.05
C LEU A 171 11.05 10.18 6.64
N VAL A 172 10.02 10.16 5.79
CA VAL A 172 10.18 9.74 4.39
C VAL A 172 11.13 10.67 3.63
N LYS A 173 11.08 11.99 3.87
CA LYS A 173 11.98 12.98 3.27
C LYS A 173 13.43 12.86 3.71
N GLU A 174 13.72 12.17 4.80
CA GLU A 174 15.10 11.86 5.19
C GLU A 174 15.78 10.95 4.17
N MET A 175 15.04 10.01 3.58
CA MET A 175 15.53 9.01 2.63
C MET A 175 15.25 9.38 1.17
N ILE A 176 14.11 10.00 0.90
CA ILE A 176 13.63 10.31 -0.45
C ILE A 176 13.62 11.83 -0.65
N ALA A 177 14.31 12.30 -1.69
CA ALA A 177 14.31 13.71 -2.12
C ALA A 177 13.56 13.93 -3.43
N ASP A 178 13.12 12.87 -4.11
CA ASP A 178 12.31 12.98 -5.33
C ASP A 178 10.91 13.52 -5.00
N ARG A 179 10.69 14.81 -5.28
CA ARG A 179 9.45 15.51 -4.96
C ARG A 179 8.23 14.85 -5.58
N ARG A 180 8.34 14.33 -6.79
CA ARG A 180 7.21 13.70 -7.50
C ARG A 180 6.76 12.41 -6.82
N VAL A 181 7.70 11.65 -6.26
CA VAL A 181 7.37 10.47 -5.45
C VAL A 181 6.78 10.88 -4.11
N LEU A 182 7.32 11.92 -3.47
CA LEU A 182 6.75 12.46 -2.23
C LEU A 182 5.32 12.96 -2.42
N ASP A 183 5.05 13.68 -3.51
CA ASP A 183 3.71 14.16 -3.85
C ASP A 183 2.72 12.99 -4.08
N LEU A 184 3.17 11.88 -4.67
CA LEU A 184 2.35 10.67 -4.82
C LEU A 184 2.04 10.03 -3.46
N ILE A 185 3.03 9.91 -2.58
CA ILE A 185 2.83 9.36 -1.23
C ILE A 185 1.86 10.24 -0.45
N GLU A 186 2.03 11.56 -0.52
CA GLU A 186 1.14 12.51 0.16
C GLU A 186 -0.30 12.43 -0.37
N GLN A 187 -0.50 12.30 -1.69
CA GLN A 187 -1.82 12.08 -2.27
C GLN A 187 -2.47 10.78 -1.75
N MET A 188 -1.70 9.70 -1.60
CA MET A 188 -2.20 8.43 -1.07
C MET A 188 -2.60 8.54 0.41
N LEU A 189 -1.82 9.25 1.22
CA LEU A 189 -2.10 9.48 2.64
C LEU A 189 -3.32 10.38 2.85
N LYS A 190 -3.47 11.41 2.00
CA LYS A 190 -4.57 12.39 2.07
C LYS A 190 -5.80 11.99 1.24
N ALA A 191 -5.80 10.79 0.65
CA ALA A 191 -6.93 10.30 -0.13
C ALA A 191 -8.22 10.31 0.72
N GLY A 192 -9.25 10.98 0.24
CA GLY A 192 -10.57 11.00 0.87
C GLY A 192 -11.17 9.61 0.96
N VAL A 193 -12.08 9.41 1.90
CA VAL A 193 -12.78 8.15 2.09
C VAL A 193 -14.27 8.34 1.78
N LEU A 194 -14.76 7.66 0.75
CA LEU A 194 -16.17 7.61 0.42
C LEU A 194 -16.85 6.48 1.21
N ALA A 195 -17.69 6.84 2.16
CA ALA A 195 -18.56 5.89 2.85
C ALA A 195 -19.80 5.67 1.96
N VAL A 196 -19.87 4.55 1.25
CA VAL A 196 -21.06 4.19 0.49
C VAL A 196 -22.11 3.69 1.49
N SER A 197 -23.07 4.57 1.81
CA SER A 197 -24.31 4.16 2.45
C SER A 197 -25.20 3.57 1.36
N TYR A 198 -25.50 2.28 1.42
CA TYR A 198 -26.56 1.70 0.61
C TYR A 198 -27.89 2.21 1.13
N THR A 199 -28.34 3.35 0.63
CA THR A 199 -29.76 3.67 0.68
C THR A 199 -30.42 2.79 -0.37
N HIS A 200 -31.18 1.78 0.05
CA HIS A 200 -32.15 1.10 -0.80
C HIS A 200 -33.10 2.19 -1.35
N LEU A 201 -32.96 2.53 -2.62
CA LEU A 201 -34.02 3.15 -3.37
C LEU A 201 -35.10 2.07 -3.53
N THR A 202 -36.07 2.05 -2.60
CA THR A 202 -37.35 1.40 -2.87
C THR A 202 -38.03 2.21 -3.96
N LEU A 203 -38.03 1.69 -5.17
CA LEU A 203 -38.90 2.21 -6.22
C LEU A 203 -40.35 2.15 -5.72
N PRO A 204 -41.14 3.22 -5.86
CA PRO A 204 -42.53 3.16 -5.51
C PRO A 204 -43.21 2.11 -6.38
N THR A 205 -43.73 1.05 -5.75
CA THR A 205 -44.64 0.11 -6.40
C THR A 205 -45.92 0.87 -6.75
N ASN A 206 -46.10 1.21 -8.02
CA ASN A 206 -47.42 1.58 -8.56
C ASN A 206 -48.36 0.39 -8.34
N LYS A 207 -49.26 0.51 -7.37
CA LYS A 207 -50.46 -0.30 -7.34
C LYS A 207 -51.45 0.38 -8.29
N ALA A 208 -51.74 -0.29 -9.39
CA ALA A 208 -52.96 -0.11 -10.14
C ALA A 208 -54.11 -0.88 -9.47
#